data_1de6d5e893c328411e8b0b45c4407867
#
_entry.id   1de6d5e893c328411e8b0b45c4407867
#
_cell.length_a   1.000
_cell.length_b   1.000
_cell.length_c   1.000
_cell.angle_alpha   90.00
_cell.angle_beta   90.00
_cell.angle_gamma   90.00
#
_symmetry.space_group_name_H-M   'P 1'
#
loop_
_entity.id
_entity.type
_entity.pdbx_description
1 polymer ?
#
loop_
_entity_poly.entity_id
_entity_poly.type
_entity_poly.pdbx_seq_one_letter_code
_entity_poly.pdbx_strand_id
1 'polypeptide(L)'
;MKATAITDIGKTRAVNQDYIYTSVDRVGCLPNLFIVADGMGGHKAGDIASRFTVETIKTLIEQSQGKDAISIINDSVKMVNGLLLQKASESEDYYGMGTTLVIATIFDNVLRVANVGDSRLYVIDDNDITQITRDHSLVEEMVSMGEIDR
;
A
#
# COMPACT_ATOMS: atom_id res chain seq x y z
N MET A 1 -17.73 11.13 -6.10
CA MET A 1 -16.76 10.84 -5.02
C MET A 1 -15.85 12.03 -4.81
N LYS A 2 -15.33 12.23 -3.61
CA LYS A 2 -14.26 13.21 -3.32
C LYS A 2 -13.14 12.48 -2.60
N ALA A 3 -11.89 12.84 -2.88
CA ALA A 3 -10.73 12.31 -2.18
C ALA A 3 -9.80 13.45 -1.76
N THR A 4 -9.13 13.28 -0.64
CA THR A 4 -8.08 14.16 -0.16
C THR A 4 -6.94 13.29 0.36
N ALA A 5 -5.71 13.67 0.08
CA ALA A 5 -4.52 13.00 0.58
C ALA A 5 -3.58 14.03 1.21
N ILE A 6 -2.93 13.62 2.29
CA ILE A 6 -1.92 14.42 2.97
C ILE A 6 -0.80 13.50 3.45
N THR A 7 0.43 13.96 3.32
CA THR A 7 1.60 13.34 3.94
C THR A 7 2.49 14.44 4.50
N ASP A 8 3.18 14.16 5.59
CA ASP A 8 4.04 15.13 6.26
C ASP A 8 5.23 14.40 6.89
N ILE A 9 6.41 14.98 6.78
CA ILE A 9 7.65 14.42 7.33
C ILE A 9 7.66 14.33 8.86
N GLY A 10 6.79 15.12 9.52
CA GLY A 10 6.80 15.26 10.98
C GLY A 10 7.97 16.09 11.50
N LYS A 11 8.17 16.03 12.82
CA LYS A 11 9.15 16.90 13.53
C LYS A 11 10.51 16.26 13.76
N THR A 12 10.64 14.94 13.58
CA THR A 12 11.83 14.18 14.01
C THR A 12 12.56 13.48 12.88
N ARG A 13 11.89 13.24 11.77
CA ARG A 13 12.48 12.55 10.62
C ARG A 13 13.20 13.54 9.70
N ALA A 14 14.28 13.09 9.03
CA ALA A 14 14.99 13.88 8.03
C ALA A 14 14.42 13.71 6.61
N VAL A 15 13.71 12.61 6.36
CA VAL A 15 13.11 12.26 5.06
C VAL A 15 11.71 11.71 5.32
N ASN A 16 10.76 12.13 4.51
CA ASN A 16 9.45 11.51 4.45
C ASN A 16 9.55 10.22 3.62
N GLN A 17 9.24 9.09 4.23
CA GLN A 17 9.30 7.78 3.59
C GLN A 17 7.93 7.27 3.14
N ASP A 18 6.86 8.04 3.42
CA ASP A 18 5.52 7.75 2.94
C ASP A 18 5.36 8.21 1.49
N TYR A 19 4.59 7.45 0.73
CA TYR A 19 4.17 7.84 -0.60
C TYR A 19 2.70 7.52 -0.83
N ILE A 20 1.98 8.46 -1.45
CA ILE A 20 0.52 8.40 -1.61
C ILE A 20 0.16 8.63 -3.08
N TYR A 21 -0.79 7.86 -3.57
CA TYR A 21 -1.46 8.11 -4.84
C TYR A 21 -2.97 8.10 -4.66
N THR A 22 -3.66 9.08 -5.22
CA THR A 22 -5.13 9.12 -5.23
C THR A 22 -5.66 9.54 -6.59
N SER A 23 -6.64 8.79 -7.10
CA SER A 23 -7.41 9.17 -8.27
C SER A 23 -8.87 8.80 -8.07
N VAL A 24 -9.74 9.77 -8.19
CA VAL A 24 -11.21 9.57 -8.28
C VAL A 24 -11.64 9.23 -9.70
N ASP A 25 -10.76 9.45 -10.67
CA ASP A 25 -10.94 9.14 -12.08
C ASP A 25 -10.36 7.77 -12.41
N ARG A 26 -10.72 7.26 -13.57
CA ARG A 26 -10.32 5.95 -14.04
C ARG A 26 -8.80 5.81 -14.17
N VAL A 27 -8.27 4.68 -13.68
CA VAL A 27 -6.88 4.26 -13.84
C VAL A 27 -6.87 2.87 -14.47
N GLY A 28 -6.52 2.76 -15.74
CA GLY A 28 -6.65 1.52 -16.50
C GLY A 28 -8.09 0.99 -16.50
N CYS A 29 -8.29 -0.22 -16.00
CA CYS A 29 -9.62 -0.83 -15.86
C CYS A 29 -10.34 -0.45 -14.56
N LEU A 30 -9.66 0.13 -13.58
CA LEU A 30 -10.26 0.52 -12.31
C LEU A 30 -10.93 1.89 -12.41
N PRO A 31 -12.14 2.07 -11.86
CA PRO A 31 -12.86 3.35 -11.92
C PRO A 31 -12.25 4.44 -11.04
N ASN A 32 -11.45 4.06 -10.06
CA ASN A 32 -10.71 4.91 -9.14
C ASN A 32 -9.59 4.10 -8.50
N LEU A 33 -8.59 4.77 -7.89
CA LEU A 33 -7.47 4.09 -7.25
C LEU A 33 -6.90 4.95 -6.13
N PHE A 34 -6.72 4.34 -4.96
CA PHE A 34 -6.12 4.96 -3.78
C PHE A 34 -5.03 4.04 -3.26
N ILE A 35 -3.83 4.58 -3.06
CA ILE A 35 -2.67 3.82 -2.58
C ILE A 35 -1.97 4.64 -1.50
N VAL A 36 -1.62 3.97 -0.40
CA VAL A 36 -0.73 4.49 0.64
C VAL A 36 0.38 3.47 0.87
N ALA A 37 1.60 3.95 0.97
CA ALA A 37 2.78 3.15 1.23
C ALA A 37 3.67 3.86 2.24
N ASP A 38 4.07 3.16 3.31
CA ASP A 38 5.05 3.61 4.32
C ASP A 38 6.33 2.82 4.09
N GLY A 39 7.36 3.51 3.64
CA GLY A 39 8.63 2.92 3.28
C GLY A 39 9.52 2.70 4.50
N MET A 40 10.16 1.53 4.54
CA MET A 40 11.14 1.18 5.56
C MET A 40 12.50 0.88 4.93
N GLY A 41 13.56 1.17 5.68
CA GLY A 41 14.94 0.96 5.28
C GLY A 41 15.87 2.03 5.83
N GLY A 42 17.17 1.77 5.79
CA GLY A 42 18.18 2.75 6.24
C GLY A 42 18.24 3.99 5.32
N HIS A 43 18.55 5.15 5.90
CA HIS A 43 18.73 6.42 5.17
C HIS A 43 17.58 6.79 4.22
N LYS A 44 17.76 6.65 2.90
CA LYS A 44 16.79 7.00 1.86
C LYS A 44 16.11 5.77 1.24
N ALA A 45 16.43 4.57 1.68
CA ALA A 45 15.94 3.34 1.07
C ALA A 45 14.41 3.20 1.19
N GLY A 46 13.81 3.65 2.30
CA GLY A 46 12.37 3.65 2.49
C GLY A 46 11.61 4.58 1.54
N ASP A 47 12.10 5.82 1.31
CA ASP A 47 11.51 6.75 0.34
C ASP A 47 11.54 6.16 -1.09
N ILE A 48 12.66 5.53 -1.45
CA ILE A 48 12.78 4.85 -2.74
C ILE A 48 11.81 3.67 -2.82
N ALA A 49 11.69 2.87 -1.76
CA ALA A 49 10.83 1.69 -1.75
C ALA A 49 9.35 2.05 -1.90
N SER A 50 8.84 3.00 -1.11
CA SER A 50 7.44 3.42 -1.16
C SER A 50 7.08 4.06 -2.51
N ARG A 51 7.91 5.00 -2.98
CA ARG A 51 7.71 5.66 -4.28
C ARG A 51 7.76 4.67 -5.44
N PHE A 52 8.80 3.84 -5.50
CA PHE A 52 8.95 2.83 -6.56
C PHE A 52 7.75 1.89 -6.60
N THR A 53 7.30 1.42 -5.43
CA THR A 53 6.16 0.51 -5.33
C THR A 53 4.88 1.15 -5.85
N VAL A 54 4.54 2.35 -5.39
CA VAL A 54 3.30 3.02 -5.79
C VAL A 54 3.29 3.37 -7.28
N GLU A 55 4.37 3.95 -7.81
CA GLU A 55 4.46 4.32 -9.23
C GLU A 55 4.45 3.09 -10.14
N THR A 56 5.09 1.99 -9.73
CA THR A 56 5.05 0.74 -10.49
C THR A 56 3.65 0.13 -10.50
N ILE A 57 2.98 0.04 -9.35
CA ILE A 57 1.59 -0.46 -9.26
C ILE A 57 0.65 0.37 -10.13
N LYS A 58 0.74 1.70 -10.04
CA LYS A 58 -0.03 2.60 -10.87
C LYS A 58 0.16 2.27 -12.36
N THR A 59 1.40 2.17 -12.82
CA THR A 59 1.73 1.85 -14.22
C THR A 59 1.18 0.49 -14.64
N LEU A 60 1.31 -0.54 -13.80
CA LEU A 60 0.79 -1.87 -14.08
C LEU A 60 -0.74 -1.88 -14.20
N ILE A 61 -1.43 -1.13 -13.33
CA ILE A 61 -2.88 -0.99 -13.38
C ILE A 61 -3.31 -0.19 -14.61
N GLU A 62 -2.61 0.89 -14.96
CA GLU A 62 -2.88 1.68 -16.17
C GLU A 62 -2.79 0.84 -17.46
N GLN A 63 -1.86 -0.10 -17.50
CA GLN A 63 -1.64 -1.00 -18.64
C GLN A 63 -2.53 -2.24 -18.61
N SER A 64 -3.26 -2.49 -17.52
CA SER A 64 -4.10 -3.67 -17.37
C SER A 64 -5.34 -3.61 -18.29
N GLN A 65 -5.73 -4.77 -18.83
CA GLN A 65 -6.91 -4.89 -19.70
C GLN A 65 -7.77 -6.11 -19.31
N GLY A 66 -9.08 -5.90 -19.23
CA GLY A 66 -10.09 -6.97 -19.26
C GLY A 66 -10.11 -7.95 -18.08
N LYS A 67 -9.43 -7.65 -16.97
CA LYS A 67 -9.44 -8.46 -15.75
C LYS A 67 -10.36 -7.83 -14.70
N ASP A 68 -10.82 -8.65 -13.74
CA ASP A 68 -11.50 -8.12 -12.57
C ASP A 68 -10.52 -7.37 -11.65
N ALA A 69 -11.05 -6.47 -10.83
CA ALA A 69 -10.24 -5.58 -9.98
C ALA A 69 -9.33 -6.34 -9.01
N ILE A 70 -9.79 -7.46 -8.46
CA ILE A 70 -9.04 -8.26 -7.49
C ILE A 70 -7.82 -8.89 -8.16
N SER A 71 -8.03 -9.49 -9.34
CA SER A 71 -6.93 -10.11 -10.12
C SER A 71 -5.89 -9.06 -10.53
N ILE A 72 -6.32 -7.88 -10.99
CA ILE A 72 -5.43 -6.78 -11.39
C ILE A 72 -4.55 -6.35 -10.21
N ILE A 73 -5.17 -6.09 -9.06
CA ILE A 73 -4.44 -5.67 -7.86
C ILE A 73 -3.48 -6.76 -7.40
N ASN A 74 -3.92 -8.01 -7.33
CA ASN A 74 -3.10 -9.14 -6.89
C ASN A 74 -1.87 -9.36 -7.79
N ASP A 75 -2.08 -9.34 -9.11
CA ASP A 75 -0.99 -9.50 -10.08
C ASP A 75 0.01 -8.33 -9.97
N SER A 76 -0.49 -7.11 -9.80
CA SER A 76 0.35 -5.91 -9.64
C SER A 76 1.18 -5.97 -8.36
N VAL A 77 0.59 -6.39 -7.24
CA VAL A 77 1.30 -6.54 -5.95
C VAL A 77 2.40 -7.61 -6.04
N LYS A 78 2.10 -8.77 -6.64
CA LYS A 78 3.09 -9.83 -6.83
C LYS A 78 4.25 -9.37 -7.71
N MET A 79 3.94 -8.70 -8.81
CA MET A 79 4.96 -8.22 -9.75
C MET A 79 5.84 -7.15 -9.12
N VAL A 80 5.26 -6.15 -8.44
CA VAL A 80 6.05 -5.09 -7.81
C VAL A 80 6.93 -5.63 -6.68
N ASN A 81 6.47 -6.63 -5.92
CA ASN A 81 7.30 -7.26 -4.91
C ASN A 81 8.57 -7.89 -5.51
N GLY A 82 8.43 -8.59 -6.62
CA GLY A 82 9.60 -9.14 -7.34
C GLY A 82 10.56 -8.06 -7.84
N LEU A 83 10.03 -6.98 -8.42
CA LEU A 83 10.82 -5.84 -8.90
C LEU A 83 11.50 -5.07 -7.75
N LEU A 84 10.82 -4.93 -6.61
CA LEU A 84 11.38 -4.27 -5.43
C LEU A 84 12.54 -5.09 -4.84
N LEU A 85 12.40 -6.41 -4.75
CA LEU A 85 13.48 -7.30 -4.30
C LEU A 85 14.68 -7.25 -5.25
N GLN A 86 14.44 -7.24 -6.57
CA GLN A 86 15.51 -7.06 -7.55
C GLN A 86 16.21 -5.71 -7.34
N LYS A 87 15.45 -4.64 -7.20
CA LYS A 87 16.00 -3.30 -6.96
C LYS A 87 16.79 -3.22 -5.65
N ALA A 88 16.35 -3.90 -4.60
CA ALA A 88 17.07 -3.98 -3.33
C ALA A 88 18.44 -4.66 -3.46
N SER A 89 18.62 -5.52 -4.46
CA SER A 89 19.89 -6.20 -4.73
C SER A 89 20.88 -5.38 -5.59
N GLU A 90 20.46 -4.25 -6.14
CA GLU A 90 21.30 -3.42 -7.03
C GLU A 90 22.39 -2.65 -6.27
N SER A 91 22.19 -2.35 -4.99
CA SER A 91 23.12 -1.57 -4.17
C SER A 91 23.03 -1.94 -2.71
N GLU A 92 24.15 -1.89 -1.99
CA GLU A 92 24.18 -2.03 -0.54
C GLU A 92 23.35 -0.95 0.17
N ASP A 93 23.22 0.24 -0.41
CA ASP A 93 22.38 1.33 0.11
C ASP A 93 20.88 0.98 0.11
N TYR A 94 20.47 0.00 -0.68
CA TYR A 94 19.09 -0.48 -0.77
C TYR A 94 18.84 -1.75 0.05
N TYR A 95 19.85 -2.23 0.75
CA TYR A 95 19.71 -3.45 1.54
C TYR A 95 18.62 -3.31 2.60
N GLY A 96 17.72 -4.27 2.64
CA GLY A 96 16.61 -4.29 3.60
C GLY A 96 15.52 -3.24 3.34
N MET A 97 15.50 -2.56 2.17
CA MET A 97 14.40 -1.69 1.84
C MET A 97 13.11 -2.48 1.63
N GLY A 98 12.02 -1.90 2.08
CA GLY A 98 10.68 -2.43 1.93
C GLY A 98 9.65 -1.34 2.09
N THR A 99 8.39 -1.69 1.97
CA THR A 99 7.30 -0.76 2.21
C THR A 99 6.04 -1.50 2.61
N THR A 100 5.22 -0.89 3.45
CA THR A 100 3.83 -1.27 3.58
C THR A 100 3.07 -0.90 2.32
N LEU A 101 1.88 -1.42 2.17
CA LEU A 101 1.02 -1.10 1.04
C LEU A 101 -0.43 -1.30 1.41
N VAL A 102 -1.23 -0.25 1.24
CA VAL A 102 -2.69 -0.33 1.25
C VAL A 102 -3.19 0.18 -0.08
N ILE A 103 -3.95 -0.65 -0.80
CA ILE A 103 -4.62 -0.29 -2.05
C ILE A 103 -6.11 -0.37 -1.82
N ALA A 104 -6.84 0.64 -2.28
CA ALA A 104 -8.30 0.63 -2.28
C ALA A 104 -8.85 1.07 -3.64
N THR A 105 -9.93 0.43 -4.06
CA THR A 105 -10.76 0.83 -5.20
C THR A 105 -12.22 0.55 -4.89
N ILE A 106 -13.12 1.41 -5.37
CA ILE A 106 -14.57 1.19 -5.29
C ILE A 106 -15.06 0.87 -6.69
N PHE A 107 -15.47 -0.36 -6.89
CA PHE A 107 -15.95 -0.91 -8.14
C PHE A 107 -17.31 -1.57 -7.92
N ASP A 108 -18.33 -1.18 -8.69
CA ASP A 108 -19.73 -1.68 -8.55
C ASP A 108 -20.28 -1.55 -7.12
N ASN A 109 -20.07 -0.41 -6.48
CA ASN A 109 -20.44 -0.12 -5.09
C ASN A 109 -19.79 -1.05 -4.04
N VAL A 110 -18.74 -1.76 -4.40
CA VAL A 110 -17.98 -2.62 -3.49
C VAL A 110 -16.60 -2.04 -3.28
N LEU A 111 -16.22 -1.77 -2.04
CA LEU A 111 -14.86 -1.44 -1.65
C LEU A 111 -14.00 -2.71 -1.72
N ARG A 112 -12.95 -2.65 -2.54
CA ARG A 112 -11.93 -3.71 -2.63
C ARG A 112 -10.64 -3.18 -2.06
N VAL A 113 -10.03 -3.95 -1.18
CA VAL A 113 -8.82 -3.56 -0.44
C VAL A 113 -7.78 -4.64 -0.56
N ALA A 114 -6.54 -4.24 -0.78
CA ALA A 114 -5.36 -5.07 -0.58
C ALA A 114 -4.48 -4.43 0.49
N ASN A 115 -3.92 -5.25 1.37
CA ASN A 115 -3.04 -4.81 2.45
C ASN A 115 -1.79 -5.67 2.55
N VAL A 116 -0.64 -5.01 2.70
CA VAL A 116 0.65 -5.61 3.06
C VAL A 116 1.26 -4.73 4.14
N GLY A 117 1.57 -5.31 5.30
CA GLY A 117 2.15 -4.58 6.42
C GLY A 117 1.09 -4.12 7.45
N ASP A 118 1.41 -3.07 8.19
CA ASP A 118 0.64 -2.55 9.33
C ASP A 118 0.02 -1.16 9.09
N SER A 119 0.09 -0.65 7.87
CA SER A 119 -0.72 0.50 7.44
C SER A 119 -2.19 0.11 7.39
N ARG A 120 -3.08 1.01 7.81
CA ARG A 120 -4.47 0.66 8.10
C ARG A 120 -5.46 1.41 7.23
N LEU A 121 -6.57 0.74 6.92
CA LEU A 121 -7.75 1.32 6.28
C LEU A 121 -8.96 1.16 7.21
N TYR A 122 -9.70 2.26 7.36
CA TYR A 122 -10.94 2.32 8.14
C TYR A 122 -12.09 2.73 7.26
N VAL A 123 -13.26 2.19 7.54
CA VAL A 123 -14.55 2.68 7.04
C VAL A 123 -15.29 3.34 8.20
N ILE A 124 -15.81 4.52 7.95
CA ILE A 124 -16.57 5.30 8.93
C ILE A 124 -17.97 5.51 8.35
N ASP A 125 -18.98 5.18 9.11
CA ASP A 125 -20.37 5.51 8.83
C ASP A 125 -20.95 6.39 9.97
N ASP A 126 -22.25 6.65 9.94
CA ASP A 126 -22.90 7.54 10.92
C ASP A 126 -22.85 7.01 12.37
N ASN A 127 -22.55 5.75 12.58
CA ASN A 127 -22.67 5.08 13.88
C ASN A 127 -21.34 4.49 14.37
N ASP A 128 -20.40 4.16 13.47
CA ASP A 128 -19.24 3.38 13.85
C ASP A 128 -18.01 3.68 12.98
N ILE A 129 -16.84 3.27 13.47
CA ILE A 129 -15.58 3.22 12.76
C ILE A 129 -15.02 1.80 12.76
N THR A 130 -14.86 1.22 11.59
CA THR A 130 -14.43 -0.16 11.42
C THR A 130 -13.08 -0.24 10.72
N GLN A 131 -12.09 -0.88 11.35
CA GLN A 131 -10.83 -1.21 10.69
C GLN A 131 -11.06 -2.38 9.73
N ILE A 132 -10.75 -2.17 8.45
CA ILE A 132 -10.94 -3.17 7.39
C ILE A 132 -9.67 -4.01 7.20
N THR A 133 -8.50 -3.39 7.33
CA THR A 133 -7.21 -4.08 7.19
C THR A 133 -6.85 -4.81 8.49
N ARG A 134 -6.05 -5.87 8.35
CA ARG A 134 -5.43 -6.56 9.49
C ARG A 134 -3.93 -6.32 9.42
N ASP A 135 -3.35 -5.91 10.54
CA ASP A 135 -1.91 -5.66 10.62
C ASP A 135 -1.11 -6.96 10.42
N HIS A 136 -0.14 -6.93 9.52
CA HIS A 136 0.84 -8.00 9.37
C HIS A 136 2.06 -7.67 10.25
N SER A 137 1.91 -7.88 11.54
CA SER A 137 2.98 -7.73 12.52
C SER A 137 3.15 -9.02 13.31
N LEU A 138 4.36 -9.25 13.83
CA LEU A 138 4.64 -10.43 14.67
C LEU A 138 3.69 -10.50 15.88
N VAL A 139 3.41 -9.35 16.49
CA VAL A 139 2.48 -9.26 17.63
C VAL A 139 1.07 -9.70 17.24
N GLU A 140 0.54 -9.22 16.12
CA GLU A 140 -0.79 -9.59 15.65
C GLU A 140 -0.86 -11.06 15.22
N GLU A 141 0.23 -11.60 14.69
CA GLU A 141 0.35 -13.03 14.38
C GLU A 141 0.30 -13.87 15.66
N MET A 142 1.06 -13.51 16.71
CA MET A 142 1.03 -14.17 18.01
C MET A 142 -0.34 -14.08 18.68
N VAL A 143 -1.03 -12.94 18.61
CA VAL A 143 -2.42 -12.81 19.08
C VAL A 143 -3.33 -13.76 18.30
N SER A 144 -3.20 -13.84 16.97
CA SER A 144 -4.03 -14.71 16.14
C SER A 144 -3.82 -16.20 16.40
N MET A 145 -2.63 -16.57 16.84
CA MET A 145 -2.28 -17.94 17.24
C MET A 145 -2.67 -18.25 18.69
N GLY A 146 -3.14 -17.24 19.45
CA GLY A 146 -3.51 -17.39 20.84
C GLY A 146 -2.30 -17.51 21.79
N GLU A 147 -1.12 -17.10 21.34
CA GLU A 147 0.10 -17.14 22.18
C GLU A 147 0.19 -15.96 23.15
N ILE A 148 -0.46 -14.84 22.82
CA ILE A 148 -0.61 -13.66 23.68
C ILE A 148 -2.01 -13.07 23.59
N ASP A 149 -2.48 -12.44 24.66
CA ASP A 149 -3.72 -11.66 24.70
C ASP A 149 -3.46 -10.21 24.26
N ARG A 150 -4.49 -9.54 23.72
CA ARG A 150 -4.47 -8.12 23.40
C ARG A 150 -4.43 -7.24 24.65
#